data_b318a8ae8ed07a2a2ee20c8ba3013a91
#
_entry.id   b318a8ae8ed07a2a2ee20c8ba3013a91
#
_cell.length_a   1.000
_cell.length_b   1.000
_cell.length_c   1.000
_cell.angle_alpha   90.00
_cell.angle_beta   90.00
_cell.angle_gamma   90.00
#
_symmetry.space_group_name_H-M   'P 1'
#
loop_
_entity.id
_entity.type
_entity.pdbx_description
1 polymer ?
#
loop_
_entity_poly.entity_id
_entity_poly.type
_entity_poly.pdbx_seq_one_letter_code
_entity_poly.pdbx_strand_id
1 'polypeptide(L)'
;MRTLSHQHDEECRMSRTQEVTVTEAKETAPLTAQEIKSQVQLIQEVMQAVMQEGYHYGVIPGTEKPTLLKPGAEKLTTTFRLAPLLHVETRELANGHREYQVRCTLVHIPTERVYGEGVGLCSTLESRYRYRNADRTCPYCGRTTIIKGKAEYGGGWLCFQRKGGCGAKFAEQDLSIVSQAAGRVENTDLADTYNTVLKMAKKRALVDATLTATAASDIFTQDLEDYTPPEVAEAVRTGTVPPQPSLPTVVRQSQPAAGTSNNRVITKGQLEILWRSQRRSRISEAEFNHHVLETYQIAELKELKQKDVNALLEWLETQQENRLEALERQAIAMEN
;
A
#
# COMPACT_ATOMS: atom_id res chain seq x y z
N MET A 1 -50.78 -48.34 26.08
CA MET A 1 -49.42 -47.73 26.03
C MET A 1 -48.98 -47.34 24.60
N ARG A 2 -49.86 -46.96 23.69
CA ARG A 2 -49.51 -46.51 22.31
C ARG A 2 -49.95 -45.09 21.96
N THR A 3 -50.61 -44.38 22.85
CA THR A 3 -51.17 -43.04 22.61
C THR A 3 -50.29 -41.89 23.08
N LEU A 4 -49.33 -42.10 23.99
CA LEU A 4 -48.46 -41.07 24.53
C LEU A 4 -47.22 -40.77 23.65
N SER A 5 -46.81 -41.69 22.79
CA SER A 5 -45.67 -41.53 21.86
C SER A 5 -46.01 -40.63 20.65
N HIS A 6 -47.25 -40.64 20.17
CA HIS A 6 -47.67 -39.89 19.02
C HIS A 6 -47.85 -38.36 19.31
N GLN A 7 -48.28 -38.02 20.52
CA GLN A 7 -48.44 -36.60 20.91
C GLN A 7 -47.06 -35.92 21.07
N HIS A 8 -46.08 -36.61 21.60
CA HIS A 8 -44.73 -36.05 21.76
C HIS A 8 -44.01 -35.79 20.44
N ASP A 9 -44.23 -36.67 19.42
CA ASP A 9 -43.66 -36.50 18.09
C ASP A 9 -44.34 -35.35 17.29
N GLU A 10 -45.62 -35.10 17.50
CA GLU A 10 -46.31 -33.98 16.86
C GLU A 10 -45.95 -32.62 17.49
N GLU A 11 -45.80 -32.52 18.80
CA GLU A 11 -45.33 -31.31 19.49
C GLU A 11 -43.88 -30.97 19.12
N CYS A 12 -42.99 -31.96 19.03
CA CYS A 12 -41.63 -31.77 18.57
C CYS A 12 -41.53 -31.32 17.10
N ARG A 13 -42.43 -31.84 16.26
CA ARG A 13 -42.52 -31.46 14.83
C ARG A 13 -43.08 -30.06 14.64
N MET A 14 -44.08 -29.66 15.40
CA MET A 14 -44.67 -28.31 15.37
C MET A 14 -43.68 -27.24 15.91
N SER A 15 -42.97 -27.54 16.99
CA SER A 15 -41.93 -26.65 17.55
C SER A 15 -40.81 -26.42 16.53
N ARG A 16 -40.34 -27.50 15.85
CA ARG A 16 -39.27 -27.38 14.83
C ARG A 16 -39.73 -26.63 13.58
N THR A 17 -41.01 -26.77 13.18
CA THR A 17 -41.55 -26.03 12.01
C THR A 17 -41.76 -24.57 12.32
N GLN A 18 -42.13 -24.18 13.57
CA GLN A 18 -42.24 -22.81 13.99
C GLN A 18 -40.89 -22.12 14.12
N GLU A 19 -39.85 -22.77 14.62
CA GLU A 19 -38.49 -22.21 14.66
C GLU A 19 -37.93 -21.95 13.25
N VAL A 20 -38.12 -22.89 12.31
CA VAL A 20 -37.66 -22.74 10.93
C VAL A 20 -38.41 -21.60 10.23
N THR A 21 -39.72 -21.48 10.39
CA THR A 21 -40.50 -20.40 9.76
C THR A 21 -40.20 -19.02 10.35
N VAL A 22 -39.92 -18.91 11.66
CA VAL A 22 -39.53 -17.65 12.30
C VAL A 22 -38.12 -17.22 11.85
N THR A 23 -37.22 -18.16 11.67
CA THR A 23 -35.84 -17.87 11.20
C THR A 23 -35.87 -17.41 9.74
N GLU A 24 -36.61 -18.08 8.86
CA GLU A 24 -36.78 -17.69 7.45
C GLU A 24 -37.47 -16.33 7.27
N ALA A 25 -38.51 -16.04 8.06
CA ALA A 25 -39.21 -14.77 8.02
C ALA A 25 -38.33 -13.59 8.50
N LYS A 26 -37.40 -13.82 9.43
CA LYS A 26 -36.45 -12.81 9.90
C LYS A 26 -35.34 -12.54 8.89
N GLU A 27 -34.92 -13.54 8.11
CA GLU A 27 -33.92 -13.38 7.06
C GLU A 27 -34.43 -12.67 5.80
N THR A 28 -35.75 -12.65 5.56
CA THR A 28 -36.38 -12.01 4.40
C THR A 28 -36.93 -10.60 4.68
N ALA A 29 -37.04 -10.20 5.95
CA ALA A 29 -37.48 -8.88 6.32
C ALA A 29 -36.38 -7.81 6.05
N PRO A 30 -36.78 -6.59 5.63
CA PRO A 30 -35.83 -5.49 5.52
C PRO A 30 -35.15 -5.20 6.86
N LEU A 31 -33.85 -4.84 6.81
CA LEU A 31 -33.15 -4.40 7.99
C LEU A 31 -33.78 -3.12 8.56
N THR A 32 -33.91 -3.06 9.87
CA THR A 32 -34.35 -1.85 10.57
C THR A 32 -33.26 -0.79 10.56
N ALA A 33 -33.63 0.47 10.72
CA ALA A 33 -32.66 1.57 10.85
C ALA A 33 -31.67 1.34 12.03
N GLN A 34 -32.11 0.67 13.08
CA GLN A 34 -31.23 0.35 14.23
C GLN A 34 -30.19 -0.73 13.87
N GLU A 35 -30.55 -1.74 13.10
CA GLU A 35 -29.62 -2.77 12.63
C GLU A 35 -28.59 -2.18 11.67
N ILE A 36 -29.01 -1.30 10.74
CA ILE A 36 -28.07 -0.58 9.86
C ILE A 36 -27.13 0.30 10.67
N LYS A 37 -27.63 1.04 11.65
CA LYS A 37 -26.80 1.86 12.54
C LYS A 37 -25.77 1.02 13.31
N SER A 38 -26.17 -0.15 13.79
CA SER A 38 -25.26 -1.07 14.52
C SER A 38 -24.15 -1.61 13.57
N GLN A 39 -24.48 -1.85 12.30
CA GLN A 39 -23.51 -2.26 11.29
C GLN A 39 -22.47 -1.16 11.02
N VAL A 40 -22.91 0.09 10.87
CA VAL A 40 -22.01 1.25 10.67
C VAL A 40 -21.11 1.43 11.90
N GLN A 41 -21.66 1.32 13.11
CA GLN A 41 -20.90 1.39 14.35
C GLN A 41 -19.82 0.28 14.41
N LEU A 42 -20.17 -0.95 14.07
CA LEU A 42 -19.21 -2.07 14.01
C LEU A 42 -18.05 -1.78 13.07
N ILE A 43 -18.31 -1.21 11.87
CA ILE A 43 -17.25 -0.84 10.94
C ILE A 43 -16.34 0.23 11.55
N GLN A 44 -16.89 1.24 12.22
CA GLN A 44 -16.12 2.29 12.89
C GLN A 44 -15.29 1.73 14.05
N GLU A 45 -15.82 0.81 14.84
CA GLU A 45 -15.10 0.12 15.91
C GLU A 45 -13.92 -0.70 15.36
N VAL A 46 -14.15 -1.47 14.30
CA VAL A 46 -13.08 -2.22 13.61
C VAL A 46 -12.01 -1.27 13.05
N MET A 47 -12.44 -0.14 12.47
CA MET A 47 -11.50 0.87 11.97
C MET A 47 -10.62 1.42 13.10
N GLN A 48 -11.20 1.74 14.25
CA GLN A 48 -10.46 2.31 15.40
C GLN A 48 -9.60 1.28 16.13
N ALA A 49 -10.11 0.06 16.31
CA ALA A 49 -9.45 -0.96 17.14
C ALA A 49 -8.35 -1.74 16.38
N VAL A 50 -8.53 -2.00 15.09
CA VAL A 50 -7.69 -2.97 14.35
C VAL A 50 -7.05 -2.38 13.11
N MET A 51 -7.59 -1.31 12.53
CA MET A 51 -7.04 -0.72 11.31
C MET A 51 -6.01 0.36 11.63
N GLN A 52 -5.03 0.52 10.74
CA GLN A 52 -3.95 1.51 10.83
C GLN A 52 -3.97 2.36 9.58
N GLU A 53 -3.90 3.68 9.76
CA GLU A 53 -3.72 4.63 8.66
C GLU A 53 -2.40 4.38 7.92
N GLY A 54 -2.42 4.53 6.61
CA GLY A 54 -1.28 4.27 5.73
C GLY A 54 -1.07 2.80 5.39
N TYR A 55 -1.80 1.87 6.05
CA TYR A 55 -1.71 0.43 5.78
C TYR A 55 -3.06 -0.20 5.42
N HIS A 56 -4.11 0.04 6.21
CA HIS A 56 -5.45 -0.49 5.97
C HIS A 56 -6.35 0.49 5.21
N TYR A 57 -6.15 1.76 5.43
CA TYR A 57 -6.78 2.86 4.71
C TYR A 57 -5.79 4.01 4.57
N GLY A 58 -6.01 4.89 3.61
CA GLY A 58 -5.15 6.05 3.39
C GLY A 58 -5.97 7.33 3.24
N VAL A 59 -5.50 8.40 3.85
CA VAL A 59 -6.07 9.74 3.65
C VAL A 59 -5.33 10.40 2.50
N ILE A 60 -6.08 10.79 1.47
CA ILE A 60 -5.55 11.51 0.32
C ILE A 60 -5.81 12.99 0.55
N PRO A 61 -4.77 13.86 0.42
CA PRO A 61 -4.98 15.28 0.52
C PRO A 61 -6.05 15.77 -0.47
N GLY A 62 -7.10 16.41 0.06
CA GLY A 62 -8.21 16.93 -0.76
C GLY A 62 -9.41 16.01 -0.89
N THR A 63 -9.40 14.80 -0.33
CA THR A 63 -10.59 13.95 -0.22
C THR A 63 -11.18 14.06 1.19
N GLU A 64 -12.52 14.08 1.28
CA GLU A 64 -13.21 14.12 2.57
C GLU A 64 -13.17 12.76 3.29
N LYS A 65 -13.15 11.67 2.52
CA LYS A 65 -13.19 10.30 3.04
C LYS A 65 -11.86 9.59 2.83
N PRO A 66 -11.42 8.73 3.78
CA PRO A 66 -10.26 7.89 3.58
C PRO A 66 -10.52 6.83 2.51
N THR A 67 -9.49 6.50 1.75
CA THR A 67 -9.52 5.43 0.74
C THR A 67 -9.29 4.08 1.39
N LEU A 68 -10.16 3.10 1.15
CA LEU A 68 -9.99 1.74 1.63
C LEU A 68 -8.88 1.04 0.84
N LEU A 69 -7.89 0.51 1.54
CA LEU A 69 -6.82 -0.30 0.95
C LEU A 69 -7.15 -1.80 1.05
N LYS A 70 -6.48 -2.63 0.24
CA LYS A 70 -6.71 -4.08 0.24
C LYS A 70 -6.65 -4.73 1.64
N PRO A 71 -5.66 -4.45 2.51
CA PRO A 71 -5.65 -5.01 3.86
C PRO A 71 -6.85 -4.58 4.72
N GLY A 72 -7.38 -3.37 4.49
CA GLY A 72 -8.61 -2.90 5.14
C GLY A 72 -9.84 -3.65 4.64
N ALA A 73 -9.95 -3.87 3.33
CA ALA A 73 -11.02 -4.68 2.75
C ALA A 73 -11.00 -6.12 3.30
N GLU A 74 -9.83 -6.72 3.46
CA GLU A 74 -9.66 -8.04 4.09
C GLU A 74 -10.10 -8.05 5.56
N LYS A 75 -9.91 -6.95 6.32
CA LYS A 75 -10.44 -6.83 7.68
C LYS A 75 -11.96 -6.78 7.70
N LEU A 76 -12.57 -5.97 6.83
CA LEU A 76 -14.03 -5.90 6.73
C LEU A 76 -14.65 -7.23 6.28
N THR A 77 -14.12 -7.87 5.24
CA THR A 77 -14.63 -9.17 4.80
C THR A 77 -14.54 -10.23 5.90
N THR A 78 -13.45 -10.23 6.68
CA THR A 78 -13.31 -11.13 7.85
C THR A 78 -14.33 -10.80 8.93
N THR A 79 -14.57 -9.53 9.24
CA THR A 79 -15.55 -9.08 10.25
C THR A 79 -16.95 -9.58 9.91
N PHE A 80 -17.34 -9.47 8.65
CA PHE A 80 -18.65 -9.91 8.17
C PHE A 80 -18.67 -11.38 7.70
N ARG A 81 -17.62 -12.16 7.99
CA ARG A 81 -17.50 -13.58 7.60
C ARG A 81 -17.76 -13.84 6.12
N LEU A 82 -17.19 -12.97 5.26
CA LEU A 82 -17.32 -13.04 3.81
C LEU A 82 -16.08 -13.69 3.17
N ALA A 83 -16.30 -14.68 2.32
CA ALA A 83 -15.26 -15.32 1.52
C ALA A 83 -15.25 -14.73 0.10
N PRO A 84 -14.12 -14.17 -0.38
CA PRO A 84 -14.01 -13.63 -1.73
C PRO A 84 -13.74 -14.76 -2.74
N LEU A 85 -14.61 -14.92 -3.72
CA LEU A 85 -14.43 -15.76 -4.90
C LEU A 85 -14.07 -14.87 -6.09
N LEU A 86 -12.92 -15.12 -6.72
CA LEU A 86 -12.41 -14.29 -7.81
C LEU A 86 -12.53 -15.02 -9.14
N HIS A 87 -13.28 -14.45 -10.07
CA HIS A 87 -13.32 -14.89 -11.46
C HIS A 87 -12.52 -13.91 -12.32
N VAL A 88 -11.59 -14.43 -13.11
CA VAL A 88 -10.66 -13.62 -13.92
C VAL A 88 -10.93 -13.84 -15.39
N GLU A 89 -11.20 -12.77 -16.10
CA GLU A 89 -11.27 -12.72 -17.56
C GLU A 89 -10.04 -11.98 -18.09
N THR A 90 -9.43 -12.53 -19.12
CA THR A 90 -8.25 -11.94 -19.76
C THR A 90 -8.57 -11.63 -21.21
N ARG A 91 -8.29 -10.39 -21.62
CA ARG A 91 -8.38 -9.95 -23.00
C ARG A 91 -6.97 -9.66 -23.55
N GLU A 92 -6.62 -10.34 -24.62
CA GLU A 92 -5.44 -10.01 -25.38
C GLU A 92 -5.75 -8.80 -26.27
N LEU A 93 -4.90 -7.79 -26.22
CA LEU A 93 -5.00 -6.56 -26.99
C LEU A 93 -3.87 -6.51 -28.02
N ALA A 94 -3.92 -5.54 -28.92
CA ALA A 94 -2.89 -5.35 -29.93
C ALA A 94 -1.50 -5.13 -29.29
N ASN A 95 -0.44 -5.52 -30.00
CA ASN A 95 0.96 -5.34 -29.61
C ASN A 95 1.36 -6.02 -28.29
N GLY A 96 0.71 -7.14 -27.92
CA GLY A 96 1.01 -7.88 -26.70
C GLY A 96 0.46 -7.24 -25.43
N HIS A 97 -0.35 -6.21 -25.53
CA HIS A 97 -1.04 -5.66 -24.38
C HIS A 97 -2.11 -6.62 -23.86
N ARG A 98 -2.37 -6.55 -22.55
CA ARG A 98 -3.40 -7.35 -21.87
C ARG A 98 -4.26 -6.50 -20.97
N GLU A 99 -5.52 -6.86 -20.90
CA GLU A 99 -6.50 -6.35 -19.97
C GLU A 99 -7.04 -7.49 -19.13
N TYR A 100 -7.13 -7.27 -17.83
CA TYR A 100 -7.72 -8.19 -16.88
C TYR A 100 -8.97 -7.57 -16.29
N GLN A 101 -10.11 -8.24 -16.47
CA GLN A 101 -11.35 -7.96 -15.75
C GLN A 101 -11.51 -9.03 -14.69
N VAL A 102 -11.71 -8.61 -13.46
CA VAL A 102 -11.91 -9.51 -12.32
C VAL A 102 -13.24 -9.20 -11.68
N ARG A 103 -14.06 -10.23 -11.52
CA ARG A 103 -15.27 -10.22 -10.70
C ARG A 103 -14.94 -10.84 -9.35
N CYS A 104 -15.26 -10.15 -8.28
CA CYS A 104 -15.15 -10.62 -6.92
C CYS A 104 -16.56 -10.82 -6.37
N THR A 105 -16.94 -12.06 -6.11
CA THR A 105 -18.21 -12.42 -5.45
C THR A 105 -17.91 -12.70 -3.99
N LEU A 106 -18.58 -11.99 -3.08
CA LEU A 106 -18.48 -12.20 -1.64
C LEU A 106 -19.59 -13.15 -1.18
N VAL A 107 -19.19 -14.29 -0.63
CA VAL A 107 -20.09 -15.30 -0.12
C VAL A 107 -20.04 -15.30 1.40
N HIS A 108 -21.19 -15.22 2.05
CA HIS A 108 -21.30 -15.29 3.51
C HIS A 108 -21.06 -16.74 3.96
N ILE A 109 -19.96 -16.96 4.67
CA ILE A 109 -19.49 -18.32 5.04
C ILE A 109 -20.56 -19.15 5.78
N PRO A 110 -21.28 -18.59 6.80
CA PRO A 110 -22.26 -19.39 7.54
C PRO A 110 -23.51 -19.79 6.75
N THR A 111 -23.92 -18.99 5.75
CA THR A 111 -25.19 -19.25 5.01
C THR A 111 -24.96 -19.66 3.57
N GLU A 112 -23.71 -19.61 3.09
CA GLU A 112 -23.32 -19.90 1.70
C GLU A 112 -24.03 -19.02 0.65
N ARG A 113 -24.67 -17.92 1.08
CA ARG A 113 -25.35 -16.97 0.18
C ARG A 113 -24.40 -15.92 -0.37
N VAL A 114 -24.62 -15.53 -1.61
CA VAL A 114 -23.94 -14.36 -2.18
C VAL A 114 -24.41 -13.12 -1.44
N TYR A 115 -23.44 -12.36 -0.93
CA TYR A 115 -23.69 -11.14 -0.15
C TYR A 115 -23.51 -9.87 -0.98
N GLY A 116 -22.63 -9.93 -1.96
CA GLY A 116 -22.38 -8.83 -2.90
C GLY A 116 -21.32 -9.19 -3.91
N GLU A 117 -21.21 -8.36 -4.93
CA GLU A 117 -20.20 -8.48 -5.98
C GLU A 117 -19.54 -7.14 -6.25
N GLY A 118 -18.32 -7.21 -6.80
CA GLY A 118 -17.59 -6.07 -7.29
C GLY A 118 -16.73 -6.43 -8.49
N VAL A 119 -16.41 -5.45 -9.31
CA VAL A 119 -15.63 -5.63 -10.53
C VAL A 119 -14.41 -4.73 -10.50
N GLY A 120 -13.26 -5.26 -10.90
CA GLY A 120 -12.02 -4.52 -11.06
C GLY A 120 -11.40 -4.78 -12.42
N LEU A 121 -11.05 -3.73 -13.10
CA LEU A 121 -10.40 -3.77 -14.40
C LEU A 121 -9.00 -3.16 -14.29
N CYS A 122 -8.02 -3.74 -14.97
CA CYS A 122 -6.69 -3.19 -15.09
C CYS A 122 -6.05 -3.63 -16.40
N SER A 123 -5.38 -2.70 -17.07
CA SER A 123 -4.77 -2.96 -18.37
C SER A 123 -3.29 -2.55 -18.39
N THR A 124 -2.49 -3.26 -19.17
CA THR A 124 -1.11 -2.86 -19.50
C THR A 124 -1.04 -1.56 -20.31
N LEU A 125 -2.18 -1.08 -20.84
CA LEU A 125 -2.28 0.22 -21.51
C LEU A 125 -2.36 1.39 -20.52
N GLU A 126 -2.61 1.14 -19.21
CA GLU A 126 -2.54 2.21 -18.22
C GLU A 126 -1.15 2.84 -18.24
N SER A 127 -1.09 4.16 -18.15
CA SER A 127 0.16 4.95 -18.32
C SER A 127 1.33 4.44 -17.49
N ARG A 128 1.07 3.95 -16.27
CA ARG A 128 2.08 3.43 -15.34
C ARG A 128 2.69 2.09 -15.76
N TYR A 129 2.04 1.34 -16.65
CA TYR A 129 2.52 0.06 -17.17
C TYR A 129 2.96 0.16 -18.63
N ARG A 130 2.27 1.03 -19.39
CA ARG A 130 2.57 1.27 -20.80
C ARG A 130 3.92 1.93 -21.00
N TYR A 131 4.34 2.79 -20.06
CA TYR A 131 5.58 3.53 -20.19
C TYR A 131 6.55 3.17 -19.08
N ARG A 132 7.84 3.24 -19.42
CA ARG A 132 8.96 3.12 -18.47
C ARG A 132 9.94 4.26 -18.68
N ASN A 133 10.74 4.57 -17.67
CA ASN A 133 11.89 5.47 -17.83
C ASN A 133 13.07 4.67 -18.33
N ALA A 134 13.61 5.09 -19.47
CA ALA A 134 14.84 4.54 -20.03
C ALA A 134 16.00 5.52 -19.81
N ASP A 135 17.08 5.02 -19.27
CA ASP A 135 18.33 5.77 -19.11
C ASP A 135 19.25 5.49 -20.28
N ARG A 136 20.04 6.49 -20.68
CA ARG A 136 21.03 6.34 -21.72
C ARG A 136 22.16 5.42 -21.28
N THR A 137 22.57 4.53 -22.19
CA THR A 137 23.65 3.58 -21.97
C THR A 137 24.95 4.13 -22.55
N CYS A 138 26.03 3.99 -21.79
CA CYS A 138 27.35 4.40 -22.25
C CYS A 138 27.89 3.46 -23.35
N PRO A 139 28.25 3.95 -24.53
CA PRO A 139 28.80 3.10 -25.61
C PRO A 139 30.11 2.40 -25.24
N TYR A 140 30.87 2.98 -24.30
CA TYR A 140 32.19 2.43 -23.92
C TYR A 140 32.14 1.36 -22.86
N CYS A 141 31.28 1.55 -21.82
CA CYS A 141 31.25 0.62 -20.69
C CYS A 141 29.91 -0.13 -20.50
N GLY A 142 28.92 0.11 -21.37
CA GLY A 142 27.61 -0.54 -21.31
C GLY A 142 26.72 -0.18 -20.13
N ARG A 143 27.11 0.76 -19.28
CA ARG A 143 26.36 1.13 -18.07
C ARG A 143 25.37 2.27 -18.34
N THR A 144 24.22 2.24 -17.69
CA THR A 144 23.15 3.24 -17.76
C THR A 144 23.43 4.43 -16.83
N THR A 145 24.59 5.08 -17.00
CA THR A 145 25.08 6.15 -16.10
C THR A 145 25.36 7.46 -16.84
N ILE A 146 24.81 7.62 -18.05
CA ILE A 146 24.94 8.84 -18.84
C ILE A 146 24.07 9.94 -18.23
N ILE A 147 24.66 11.07 -17.93
CA ILE A 147 24.00 12.30 -17.48
C ILE A 147 24.34 13.46 -18.40
N LYS A 148 23.46 14.46 -18.45
CA LYS A 148 23.74 15.73 -19.13
C LYS A 148 24.72 16.55 -18.29
N GLY A 149 25.83 16.93 -18.88
CA GLY A 149 26.80 17.82 -18.27
C GLY A 149 26.23 19.24 -18.11
N LYS A 150 26.61 19.93 -17.02
CA LYS A 150 26.24 21.33 -16.85
C LYS A 150 27.06 22.20 -17.81
N ALA A 151 26.46 23.29 -18.31
CA ALA A 151 27.13 24.22 -19.20
C ALA A 151 28.42 24.82 -18.59
N GLU A 152 28.44 25.04 -17.26
CA GLU A 152 29.59 25.49 -16.50
C GLU A 152 30.84 24.60 -16.65
N TYR A 153 30.65 23.31 -16.95
CA TYR A 153 31.71 22.30 -17.12
C TYR A 153 31.88 21.84 -18.58
N GLY A 154 31.46 22.67 -19.54
CA GLY A 154 31.59 22.42 -20.95
C GLY A 154 30.42 21.66 -21.59
N GLY A 155 29.31 21.44 -20.88
CA GLY A 155 28.09 20.82 -21.43
C GLY A 155 28.28 19.36 -21.87
N GLY A 156 27.48 18.93 -22.86
CA GLY A 156 27.56 17.58 -23.44
C GLY A 156 27.03 16.47 -22.54
N TRP A 157 27.53 15.26 -22.73
CA TRP A 157 27.14 14.08 -21.97
C TRP A 157 28.33 13.47 -21.24
N LEU A 158 28.10 12.93 -20.06
CA LEU A 158 29.12 12.33 -19.20
C LEU A 158 28.65 10.98 -18.68
N CYS A 159 29.47 9.94 -18.85
CA CYS A 159 29.31 8.69 -18.13
C CYS A 159 29.77 8.88 -16.68
N PHE A 160 28.84 9.03 -15.74
CA PHE A 160 29.09 9.55 -14.41
C PHE A 160 29.77 8.55 -13.49
N GLN A 161 31.05 8.80 -13.15
CA GLN A 161 31.88 7.88 -12.35
C GLN A 161 31.31 7.61 -10.96
N ARG A 162 30.71 8.59 -10.28
CA ARG A 162 30.13 8.40 -8.95
C ARG A 162 28.92 7.44 -8.94
N LYS A 163 28.30 7.20 -10.10
CA LYS A 163 27.27 6.17 -10.29
C LYS A 163 27.86 4.88 -10.90
N GLY A 164 29.17 4.71 -10.87
CA GLY A 164 29.85 3.55 -11.42
C GLY A 164 30.16 3.65 -12.93
N GLY A 165 30.02 4.79 -13.56
CA GLY A 165 30.37 5.02 -14.96
C GLY A 165 31.89 5.05 -15.18
N CYS A 166 32.31 5.01 -16.46
CA CYS A 166 33.72 5.02 -16.86
C CYS A 166 34.35 6.44 -16.95
N GLY A 167 33.56 7.50 -16.81
CA GLY A 167 34.02 8.89 -16.92
C GLY A 167 34.12 9.42 -18.35
N ALA A 168 33.76 8.65 -19.37
CA ALA A 168 33.78 9.09 -20.76
C ALA A 168 32.88 10.31 -20.97
N LYS A 169 33.38 11.28 -21.76
CA LYS A 169 32.67 12.48 -22.15
C LYS A 169 32.29 12.40 -23.62
N PHE A 170 31.10 12.89 -23.92
CA PHE A 170 30.53 12.92 -25.26
C PHE A 170 30.04 14.31 -25.61
N ALA A 171 30.14 14.71 -26.87
CA ALA A 171 29.62 15.99 -27.31
C ALA A 171 28.09 16.05 -27.14
N GLU A 172 27.53 17.25 -27.11
CA GLU A 172 26.08 17.45 -26.94
C GLU A 172 25.27 16.80 -28.07
N GLN A 173 25.82 16.79 -29.29
CA GLN A 173 25.23 16.23 -30.50
C GLN A 173 25.74 14.81 -30.84
N ASP A 174 26.41 14.15 -29.92
CA ASP A 174 26.96 12.81 -30.17
C ASP A 174 25.84 11.81 -30.46
N LEU A 175 25.79 11.33 -31.70
CA LEU A 175 24.73 10.44 -32.16
C LEU A 175 24.67 9.11 -31.38
N SER A 176 25.81 8.65 -30.86
CA SER A 176 25.84 7.43 -30.05
C SER A 176 25.06 7.57 -28.73
N ILE A 177 24.81 8.80 -28.28
CA ILE A 177 24.08 9.14 -27.09
C ILE A 177 22.68 9.69 -27.41
N VAL A 178 22.59 10.62 -28.37
CA VAL A 178 21.36 11.36 -28.67
C VAL A 178 20.31 10.46 -29.34
N SER A 179 20.75 9.51 -30.17
CA SER A 179 19.85 8.57 -30.86
C SER A 179 19.21 7.53 -29.92
N GLN A 180 19.72 7.39 -28.73
CA GLN A 180 19.17 6.42 -27.78
C GLN A 180 17.81 6.91 -27.25
N ALA A 181 16.82 6.02 -27.25
CA ALA A 181 15.55 6.27 -26.58
C ALA A 181 15.77 6.46 -25.07
N ALA A 182 15.44 7.63 -24.55
CA ALA A 182 15.64 7.98 -23.15
C ALA A 182 14.49 8.81 -22.61
N GLY A 183 14.33 8.79 -21.30
CA GLY A 183 13.18 9.39 -20.60
C GLY A 183 11.97 8.46 -20.66
N ARG A 184 10.78 9.01 -20.83
CA ARG A 184 9.54 8.23 -20.89
C ARG A 184 9.41 7.55 -22.25
N VAL A 185 9.65 6.26 -22.29
CA VAL A 185 9.54 5.43 -23.50
C VAL A 185 8.47 4.35 -23.32
N GLU A 186 7.92 3.86 -24.41
CA GLU A 186 6.99 2.75 -24.36
C GLU A 186 7.68 1.48 -23.84
N ASN A 187 6.99 0.76 -22.96
CA ASN A 187 7.52 -0.48 -22.39
C ASN A 187 7.41 -1.62 -23.40
N THR A 188 8.51 -2.05 -23.93
CA THR A 188 8.58 -3.18 -24.89
C THR A 188 8.49 -4.54 -24.21
N ASP A 189 8.73 -4.60 -22.90
CA ASP A 189 8.70 -5.82 -22.11
C ASP A 189 7.44 -5.87 -21.23
N LEU A 190 6.30 -6.08 -21.90
CA LEU A 190 4.99 -6.08 -21.25
C LEU A 190 4.77 -7.31 -20.36
N ALA A 191 5.45 -8.43 -20.66
CA ALA A 191 5.30 -9.67 -19.91
C ALA A 191 5.63 -9.50 -18.43
N ASP A 192 6.63 -8.68 -18.10
CA ASP A 192 7.01 -8.37 -16.71
C ASP A 192 5.89 -7.66 -15.92
N THR A 193 4.96 -7.02 -16.63
CA THR A 193 3.86 -6.28 -16.00
C THR A 193 2.60 -7.10 -15.78
N TYR A 194 2.40 -8.23 -16.48
CA TYR A 194 1.15 -8.98 -16.48
C TYR A 194 0.68 -9.40 -15.09
N ASN A 195 1.59 -9.95 -14.28
CA ASN A 195 1.24 -10.34 -12.92
C ASN A 195 0.87 -9.13 -12.03
N THR A 196 1.53 -8.00 -12.22
CA THR A 196 1.26 -6.77 -11.47
C THR A 196 -0.12 -6.21 -11.85
N VAL A 197 -0.43 -6.18 -13.14
CA VAL A 197 -1.72 -5.73 -13.67
C VAL A 197 -2.86 -6.63 -13.17
N LEU A 198 -2.67 -7.97 -13.23
CA LEU A 198 -3.64 -8.92 -12.67
C LEU A 198 -3.88 -8.73 -11.17
N LYS A 199 -2.81 -8.56 -10.39
CA LYS A 199 -2.93 -8.28 -8.94
C LYS A 199 -3.68 -6.97 -8.68
N MET A 200 -3.51 -5.96 -9.53
CA MET A 200 -4.22 -4.69 -9.41
C MET A 200 -5.70 -4.85 -9.73
N ALA A 201 -6.07 -5.57 -10.79
CA ALA A 201 -7.47 -5.87 -11.09
C ALA A 201 -8.15 -6.63 -9.95
N LYS A 202 -7.48 -7.66 -9.38
CA LYS A 202 -7.97 -8.38 -8.19
C LYS A 202 -8.16 -7.47 -6.97
N LYS A 203 -7.22 -6.54 -6.74
CA LYS A 203 -7.32 -5.58 -5.64
C LYS A 203 -8.53 -4.67 -5.81
N ARG A 204 -8.74 -4.11 -7.02
CA ARG A 204 -9.88 -3.24 -7.33
C ARG A 204 -11.20 -3.97 -7.11
N ALA A 205 -11.33 -5.18 -7.66
CA ALA A 205 -12.53 -6.01 -7.51
C ALA A 205 -12.86 -6.33 -6.04
N LEU A 206 -11.87 -6.67 -5.22
CA LEU A 206 -12.08 -6.97 -3.80
C LEU A 206 -12.52 -5.73 -3.02
N VAL A 207 -11.91 -4.58 -3.25
CA VAL A 207 -12.28 -3.33 -2.56
C VAL A 207 -13.70 -2.92 -2.94
N ASP A 208 -14.03 -2.94 -4.23
CA ASP A 208 -15.36 -2.63 -4.75
C ASP A 208 -16.44 -3.55 -4.15
N ALA A 209 -16.23 -4.87 -4.22
CA ALA A 209 -17.13 -5.84 -3.61
C ALA A 209 -17.32 -5.61 -2.11
N THR A 210 -16.24 -5.29 -1.39
CA THR A 210 -16.30 -5.07 0.06
C THR A 210 -17.10 -3.83 0.39
N LEU A 211 -16.88 -2.70 -0.27
CA LEU A 211 -17.61 -1.47 -0.03
C LEU A 211 -19.10 -1.64 -0.33
N THR A 212 -19.42 -2.30 -1.45
CA THR A 212 -20.80 -2.58 -1.86
C THR A 212 -21.50 -3.51 -0.86
N ALA A 213 -20.87 -4.64 -0.51
CA ALA A 213 -21.48 -5.64 0.36
C ALA A 213 -21.66 -5.15 1.80
N THR A 214 -20.74 -4.35 2.31
CA THR A 214 -20.78 -3.87 3.70
C THR A 214 -21.44 -2.50 3.86
N ALA A 215 -21.86 -1.86 2.75
CA ALA A 215 -22.34 -0.47 2.72
C ALA A 215 -21.35 0.51 3.37
N ALA A 216 -20.04 0.23 3.25
CA ALA A 216 -18.98 1.03 3.86
C ALA A 216 -18.58 2.27 3.04
N SER A 217 -19.27 2.56 1.93
CA SER A 217 -19.04 3.75 1.08
C SER A 217 -19.34 5.07 1.78
N ASP A 218 -20.08 5.03 2.91
CA ASP A 218 -20.28 6.20 3.76
C ASP A 218 -19.00 6.60 4.48
N ILE A 219 -18.14 5.62 4.80
CA ILE A 219 -16.92 5.80 5.61
C ILE A 219 -15.69 5.87 4.71
N PHE A 220 -15.65 5.06 3.65
CA PHE A 220 -14.50 4.94 2.76
C PHE A 220 -14.84 5.30 1.33
N THR A 221 -13.83 5.73 0.58
CA THR A 221 -13.86 5.78 -0.89
C THR A 221 -12.91 4.71 -1.46
N GLN A 222 -13.17 4.29 -2.71
CA GLN A 222 -12.25 3.37 -3.42
C GLN A 222 -11.39 4.10 -4.44
N ASP A 223 -11.80 5.26 -4.92
CA ASP A 223 -11.28 5.87 -6.12
C ASP A 223 -10.16 6.86 -5.83
N LEU A 224 -8.94 6.32 -5.86
CA LEU A 224 -7.71 7.11 -6.02
C LEU A 224 -7.60 7.72 -7.43
N GLU A 225 -8.33 7.16 -8.38
CA GLU A 225 -8.20 7.48 -9.81
C GLU A 225 -9.09 8.63 -10.23
N ASP A 226 -10.20 8.84 -9.52
CA ASP A 226 -11.10 9.99 -9.73
C ASP A 226 -10.56 11.27 -9.06
N TYR A 227 -9.58 11.14 -8.19
CA TYR A 227 -8.89 12.29 -7.64
C TYR A 227 -7.73 12.70 -8.57
N THR A 228 -8.04 13.56 -9.52
CA THR A 228 -7.02 14.33 -10.23
C THR A 228 -6.79 15.62 -9.43
N PRO A 229 -5.65 15.78 -8.74
CA PRO A 229 -5.35 17.05 -8.08
C PRO A 229 -5.57 18.21 -9.06
N PRO A 230 -6.09 19.36 -8.64
CA PRO A 230 -6.32 20.50 -9.52
C PRO A 230 -5.08 20.86 -10.35
N GLU A 231 -3.90 20.68 -9.79
CA GLU A 231 -2.60 20.87 -10.45
C GLU A 231 -2.33 19.87 -11.58
N VAL A 232 -2.79 18.62 -11.44
CA VAL A 232 -2.65 17.59 -12.48
C VAL A 232 -3.70 17.78 -13.57
N ALA A 233 -4.94 18.16 -13.22
CA ALA A 233 -5.98 18.47 -14.17
C ALA A 233 -5.61 19.69 -15.03
N GLU A 234 -5.00 20.72 -14.45
CA GLU A 234 -4.47 21.90 -15.13
C GLU A 234 -3.32 21.54 -16.08
N ALA A 235 -2.39 20.70 -15.62
CA ALA A 235 -1.23 20.25 -16.40
C ALA A 235 -1.62 19.35 -17.58
N VAL A 236 -2.62 18.51 -17.42
CA VAL A 236 -3.19 17.71 -18.53
C VAL A 236 -3.88 18.62 -19.56
N ARG A 237 -4.59 19.65 -19.10
CA ARG A 237 -5.27 20.61 -19.97
C ARG A 237 -4.30 21.52 -20.70
N THR A 238 -3.18 21.89 -20.09
CA THR A 238 -2.15 22.79 -20.66
C THR A 238 -1.02 22.06 -21.38
N GLY A 239 -0.99 20.71 -21.36
CA GLY A 239 0.07 19.89 -21.95
C GLY A 239 1.41 19.97 -21.21
N THR A 240 1.44 20.59 -20.05
CA THR A 240 2.61 20.62 -19.16
C THR A 240 2.57 19.42 -18.22
N VAL A 241 3.50 18.47 -18.38
CA VAL A 241 3.57 17.28 -17.52
C VAL A 241 4.06 17.71 -16.13
N PRO A 242 3.23 17.59 -15.07
CA PRO A 242 3.72 17.86 -13.71
C PRO A 242 4.75 16.80 -13.32
N PRO A 243 5.73 17.13 -12.47
CA PRO A 243 6.60 16.11 -11.90
C PRO A 243 5.75 15.12 -11.13
N GLN A 244 5.80 13.84 -11.53
CA GLN A 244 5.11 12.76 -10.82
C GLN A 244 5.56 12.76 -9.35
N PRO A 245 4.64 12.67 -8.37
CA PRO A 245 5.03 12.36 -7.01
C PRO A 245 5.71 10.98 -7.06
N SER A 246 6.99 10.95 -6.75
CA SER A 246 7.76 9.73 -6.63
C SER A 246 7.09 8.85 -5.58
N LEU A 247 6.55 7.70 -6.01
CA LEU A 247 6.17 6.63 -5.10
C LEU A 247 7.38 6.30 -4.22
N PRO A 248 7.21 6.02 -2.93
CA PRO A 248 8.32 5.62 -2.10
C PRO A 248 8.91 4.33 -2.68
N THR A 249 10.03 4.48 -3.35
CA THR A 249 10.87 3.37 -3.79
C THR A 249 11.27 2.60 -2.54
N VAL A 250 10.94 1.33 -2.48
CA VAL A 250 11.53 0.41 -1.51
C VAL A 250 13.03 0.45 -1.76
N VAL A 251 13.73 1.18 -0.92
CA VAL A 251 15.18 1.30 -0.96
C VAL A 251 15.75 -0.05 -0.56
N ARG A 252 16.20 -0.79 -1.56
CA ARG A 252 17.14 -1.89 -1.36
C ARG A 252 18.41 -1.27 -0.79
N GLN A 253 18.78 -1.66 0.41
CA GLN A 253 19.97 -1.18 1.10
C GLN A 253 21.19 -1.32 0.19
N SER A 254 21.73 -0.20 -0.25
CA SER A 254 23.08 -0.09 -0.77
C SER A 254 23.95 0.58 0.32
N GLN A 255 25.03 -0.07 0.67
CA GLN A 255 26.03 0.36 1.65
C GLN A 255 26.51 1.81 1.42
N PRO A 256 26.88 2.54 2.47
CA PRO A 256 27.22 3.94 2.39
C PRO A 256 28.59 4.15 1.73
N ALA A 257 28.60 4.92 0.64
CA ALA A 257 29.82 5.53 0.15
C ALA A 257 30.15 6.73 1.05
N ALA A 258 31.31 6.69 1.66
CA ALA A 258 31.85 7.76 2.49
C ALA A 258 32.10 9.06 1.69
N GLY A 259 31.72 10.19 2.29
CA GLY A 259 32.33 11.50 2.00
C GLY A 259 31.39 12.60 1.56
N THR A 260 31.07 13.48 2.45
CA THR A 260 31.30 14.91 2.56
C THR A 260 30.14 15.70 3.13
N SER A 261 30.45 16.53 4.12
CA SER A 261 29.63 17.59 4.74
C SER A 261 28.61 17.14 5.78
N ASN A 262 29.11 16.49 6.84
CA ASN A 262 28.31 15.87 7.91
C ASN A 262 27.89 16.80 9.06
N ASN A 263 28.00 18.13 8.91
CA ASN A 263 27.73 19.06 10.02
C ASN A 263 26.37 19.81 9.88
N ARG A 264 25.50 19.36 8.96
CA ARG A 264 24.16 19.92 8.81
C ARG A 264 23.18 19.33 9.81
N VAL A 265 22.25 20.13 10.29
CA VAL A 265 21.16 19.72 11.15
C VAL A 265 20.25 18.73 10.40
N ILE A 266 19.63 17.83 11.16
CA ILE A 266 18.68 16.83 10.67
C ILE A 266 17.59 17.45 9.81
N THR A 267 17.22 16.78 8.72
CA THR A 267 16.10 17.18 7.88
C THR A 267 14.76 16.74 8.49
N LYS A 268 13.68 17.43 8.11
CA LYS A 268 12.31 17.07 8.56
C LYS A 268 11.97 15.62 8.28
N GLY A 269 12.37 15.08 7.12
CA GLY A 269 12.17 13.67 6.78
C GLY A 269 12.95 12.69 7.65
N GLN A 270 14.21 13.00 7.98
CA GLN A 270 15.01 12.20 8.90
C GLN A 270 14.46 12.22 10.34
N LEU A 271 13.96 13.38 10.79
CA LEU A 271 13.30 13.53 12.07
C LEU A 271 12.05 12.61 12.16
N GLU A 272 11.27 12.56 11.10
CA GLU A 272 10.07 11.72 11.02
C GLU A 272 10.40 10.22 11.05
N ILE A 273 11.51 9.82 10.40
CA ILE A 273 12.01 8.43 10.45
C ILE A 273 12.41 8.06 11.89
N LEU A 274 13.14 8.93 12.60
CA LEU A 274 13.53 8.69 13.99
C LEU A 274 12.33 8.51 14.92
N TRP A 275 11.31 9.37 14.83
CA TRP A 275 10.09 9.23 15.61
C TRP A 275 9.32 7.95 15.28
N ARG A 276 9.34 7.52 14.02
CA ARG A 276 8.72 6.25 13.62
C ARG A 276 9.48 5.04 14.19
N SER A 277 10.81 5.07 14.17
CA SER A 277 11.64 4.02 14.75
C SER A 277 11.52 3.95 16.27
N GLN A 278 11.48 5.10 16.96
CA GLN A 278 11.26 5.17 18.41
C GLN A 278 9.92 4.50 18.79
N ARG A 279 8.83 4.80 18.09
CA ARG A 279 7.53 4.15 18.34
C ARG A 279 7.57 2.64 18.08
N ARG A 280 8.33 2.18 17.08
CA ARG A 280 8.49 0.75 16.76
C ARG A 280 9.27 0.02 17.83
N SER A 281 10.32 0.62 18.38
CA SER A 281 11.16 0.02 19.42
C SER A 281 10.47 -0.08 20.78
N ARG A 282 9.26 0.51 20.93
CA ARG A 282 8.50 0.57 22.20
C ARG A 282 9.28 1.20 23.37
N ILE A 283 10.26 2.00 23.07
CA ILE A 283 10.98 2.81 24.08
C ILE A 283 10.09 4.00 24.42
N SER A 284 10.02 4.36 25.70
CA SER A 284 9.30 5.56 26.11
C SER A 284 9.96 6.81 25.54
N GLU A 285 9.18 7.84 25.31
CA GLU A 285 9.71 9.12 24.81
C GLU A 285 10.70 9.74 25.80
N ALA A 286 10.51 9.49 27.09
CA ALA A 286 11.43 9.94 28.15
C ALA A 286 12.80 9.24 28.05
N GLU A 287 12.84 7.92 27.89
CA GLU A 287 14.07 7.15 27.70
C GLU A 287 14.80 7.56 26.41
N PHE A 288 14.07 7.77 25.34
CA PHE A 288 14.62 8.21 24.07
C PHE A 288 15.26 9.60 24.17
N ASN A 289 14.53 10.56 24.74
CA ASN A 289 15.05 11.92 24.92
C ASN A 289 16.22 11.97 25.89
N HIS A 290 16.23 11.14 26.95
CA HIS A 290 17.35 11.01 27.86
C HIS A 290 18.61 10.51 27.14
N HIS A 291 18.50 9.46 26.31
CA HIS A 291 19.60 8.96 25.51
C HIS A 291 20.13 10.00 24.51
N VAL A 292 19.23 10.74 23.86
CA VAL A 292 19.62 11.82 22.93
C VAL A 292 20.39 12.93 23.67
N LEU A 293 19.93 13.32 24.84
CA LEU A 293 20.59 14.34 25.68
C LEU A 293 21.97 13.87 26.14
N GLU A 294 22.10 12.64 26.65
CA GLU A 294 23.37 12.12 27.16
C GLU A 294 24.38 11.88 26.04
N THR A 295 23.95 11.27 24.93
CA THR A 295 24.87 10.83 23.87
C THR A 295 25.30 11.97 22.95
N TYR A 296 24.36 12.87 22.60
CA TYR A 296 24.61 13.92 21.62
C TYR A 296 24.67 15.31 22.22
N GLN A 297 24.38 15.47 23.52
CA GLN A 297 24.41 16.73 24.27
C GLN A 297 23.52 17.83 23.64
N ILE A 298 22.35 17.42 23.11
CA ILE A 298 21.34 18.29 22.49
C ILE A 298 20.04 18.20 23.28
N ALA A 299 19.37 19.35 23.45
CA ALA A 299 18.11 19.41 24.19
C ALA A 299 16.90 18.96 23.34
N GLU A 300 16.95 19.18 22.04
CA GLU A 300 15.88 18.84 21.12
C GLU A 300 16.40 18.03 19.95
N LEU A 301 15.65 16.96 19.58
CA LEU A 301 16.03 16.06 18.48
C LEU A 301 16.23 16.79 17.14
N LYS A 302 15.56 17.91 16.92
CA LYS A 302 15.76 18.76 15.73
C LYS A 302 17.16 19.35 15.59
N GLU A 303 17.96 19.38 16.66
CA GLU A 303 19.35 19.88 16.69
C GLU A 303 20.36 18.78 16.30
N LEU A 304 19.92 17.53 16.19
CA LEU A 304 20.76 16.40 15.82
C LEU A 304 21.43 16.63 14.45
N LYS A 305 22.68 16.22 14.32
CA LYS A 305 23.41 16.34 13.06
C LYS A 305 23.13 15.13 12.17
N GLN A 306 23.10 15.35 10.86
CA GLN A 306 22.81 14.29 9.87
C GLN A 306 23.77 13.09 9.98
N LYS A 307 24.99 13.30 10.40
CA LYS A 307 26.00 12.24 10.62
C LYS A 307 25.61 11.27 11.73
N ASP A 308 24.86 11.75 12.73
CA ASP A 308 24.53 11.01 13.94
C ASP A 308 23.19 10.25 13.84
N VAL A 309 22.43 10.50 12.76
CA VAL A 309 21.10 9.89 12.53
C VAL A 309 21.19 8.37 12.44
N ASN A 310 22.16 7.84 11.72
CA ASN A 310 22.30 6.38 11.55
C ASN A 310 22.66 5.69 12.86
N ALA A 311 23.58 6.27 13.64
CA ALA A 311 23.95 5.73 14.94
C ALA A 311 22.77 5.68 15.92
N LEU A 312 21.89 6.70 15.87
CA LEU A 312 20.69 6.73 16.69
C LEU A 312 19.63 5.72 16.23
N LEU A 313 19.53 5.46 14.92
CA LEU A 313 18.66 4.41 14.38
C LEU A 313 19.16 3.01 14.77
N GLU A 314 20.45 2.73 14.67
CA GLU A 314 21.06 1.46 15.10
C GLU A 314 20.85 1.22 16.60
N TRP A 315 20.96 2.26 17.41
CA TRP A 315 20.66 2.15 18.85
C TRP A 315 19.19 1.77 19.09
N LEU A 316 18.24 2.37 18.37
CA LEU A 316 16.81 2.04 18.47
C LEU A 316 16.52 0.60 18.05
N GLU A 317 17.19 0.09 17.01
CA GLU A 317 17.08 -1.31 16.57
C GLU A 317 17.62 -2.28 17.63
N THR A 318 18.79 -2.00 18.18
CA THR A 318 19.39 -2.80 19.28
C THR A 318 18.46 -2.86 20.51
N GLN A 319 17.83 -1.74 20.87
CA GLN A 319 16.89 -1.72 21.99
C GLN A 319 15.63 -2.54 21.70
N GLN A 320 15.17 -2.54 20.46
CA GLN A 320 14.04 -3.38 20.04
C GLN A 320 14.37 -4.88 20.17
N GLU A 321 15.55 -5.30 19.72
CA GLU A 321 16.03 -6.67 19.80
C GLU A 321 16.16 -7.13 21.26
N ASN A 322 16.82 -6.33 22.11
CA ASN A 322 16.99 -6.62 23.53
C ASN A 322 15.65 -6.81 24.27
N ARG A 323 14.62 -6.01 23.90
CA ARG A 323 13.28 -6.14 24.49
C ARG A 323 12.55 -7.38 24.01
N LEU A 324 12.69 -7.76 22.74
CA LEU A 324 12.13 -9.00 22.21
C LEU A 324 12.72 -10.22 22.92
N GLU A 325 14.05 -10.27 23.06
CA GLU A 325 14.73 -11.34 23.79
C GLU A 325 14.31 -11.41 25.26
N ALA A 326 14.11 -10.26 25.92
CA ALA A 326 13.63 -10.22 27.30
C ALA A 326 12.21 -10.78 27.44
N LEU A 327 11.32 -10.47 26.49
CA LEU A 327 9.96 -11.01 26.45
C LEU A 327 9.95 -12.53 26.19
N GLU A 328 10.80 -13.02 25.28
CA GLU A 328 10.95 -14.45 25.02
C GLU A 328 11.46 -15.21 26.28
N ARG A 329 12.45 -14.67 26.97
CA ARG A 329 12.94 -15.25 28.24
C ARG A 329 11.85 -15.27 29.32
N GLN A 330 11.01 -14.24 29.42
CA GLN A 330 9.89 -14.20 30.34
C GLN A 330 8.80 -15.23 29.97
N ALA A 331 8.50 -15.38 28.69
CA ALA A 331 7.53 -16.37 28.23
C ALA A 331 7.99 -17.81 28.56
N ILE A 332 9.27 -18.12 28.31
CA ILE A 332 9.85 -19.43 28.65
C ILE A 332 9.85 -19.66 30.18
N ALA A 333 10.07 -18.62 30.98
CA ALA A 333 10.07 -18.72 32.45
C ALA A 333 8.64 -18.90 33.03
N MET A 334 7.58 -18.55 32.30
CA MET A 334 6.18 -18.76 32.70
C MET A 334 5.63 -20.13 32.27
N GLU A 335 6.27 -20.83 31.35
CA GLU A 335 5.92 -22.18 30.90
C GLU A 335 6.59 -23.30 31.72
N ASN A 336 7.57 -22.97 32.57
CA ASN A 336 8.23 -23.90 33.52
C ASN A 336 7.76 -23.66 34.95
#